data_b16f58839d0c234d62e06db4e3a80f20
#
_entry.id   b16f58839d0c234d62e06db4e3a80f20
#
_cell.length_a   1.000
_cell.length_b   1.000
_cell.length_c   1.000
_cell.angle_alpha   90.00
_cell.angle_beta   90.00
_cell.angle_gamma   90.00
#
_symmetry.space_group_name_H-M   'P 1'
#
loop_
_entity.id
_entity.type
_entity.pdbx_description
1 polymer ?
#
loop_
_entity_poly.entity_id
_entity_poly.type
_entity_poly.pdbx_seq_one_letter_code
_entity_poly.pdbx_strand_id
1 'polypeptide(L)'
;MPLQTAPCFLYYLWKIRKAQQLSPSELEKLQNRKLRAIVKHAYENVPYYHELFNSARLKPEDIKTKEDLVKIPITTKKIFQKLSISERVAKGVNINKCIKCRTSGSTGEPLDVFLNKRELSYRVAMQTRVYGLNLTDKKVNMLDCEPLPPRGSPATIFRKLKQCLNHLGLWRRYYFSLFEEPSELVSKLLEIKPDVIETQPSTLKLISEFVRENNITGIFPKAIFTRAELLNREDRKKIETVFGTKLTDLYGIIEFGIVAWECEKHSGYHINSDIVLVEAIKNNQQVYGEEGEMVCTDLINYTMPFIRYRLGDIAVLSKEKCGCGSSFPLIKLVQGRSVDFITLPSGRIISPLILQIMLEKIEGISQFKLVQENINVFDVQIVKGQNFKETTIEEVKRALREILDRKTRINVNIVSEIPREKSGKVRPIVSKVPVNL
;
A
#
# COMPACT_ATOMS: atom_id res chain seq x y z
N MET A 1 -10.04 -9.17 19.46
CA MET A 1 -11.43 -9.28 18.95
C MET A 1 -12.36 -9.42 20.14
N PRO A 2 -13.47 -8.69 20.26
CA PRO A 2 -14.51 -9.01 21.23
C PRO A 2 -15.07 -10.40 20.91
N LEU A 3 -15.44 -11.18 21.94
CA LEU A 3 -16.04 -12.52 21.78
C LEU A 3 -17.21 -12.54 20.77
N GLN A 4 -17.96 -11.46 20.65
CA GLN A 4 -19.06 -11.30 19.66
C GLN A 4 -18.58 -11.19 18.21
N THR A 5 -17.28 -10.96 17.93
CA THR A 5 -16.71 -10.88 16.58
C THR A 5 -15.97 -12.15 16.17
N ALA A 6 -15.69 -13.07 17.12
CA ALA A 6 -15.00 -14.31 16.84
C ALA A 6 -15.75 -15.21 15.83
N PRO A 7 -17.08 -15.41 15.92
CA PRO A 7 -17.83 -16.16 14.91
C PRO A 7 -17.75 -15.51 13.52
N CYS A 8 -17.82 -14.17 13.45
CA CYS A 8 -17.69 -13.45 12.19
C CYS A 8 -16.29 -13.62 11.58
N PHE A 9 -15.24 -13.57 12.41
CA PHE A 9 -13.86 -13.77 11.95
C PHE A 9 -13.64 -15.17 11.40
N LEU A 10 -14.07 -16.22 12.11
CA LEU A 10 -13.96 -17.62 11.65
C LEU A 10 -14.72 -17.85 10.35
N TYR A 11 -15.92 -17.29 10.24
CA TYR A 11 -16.72 -17.34 9.02
C TYR A 11 -15.99 -16.68 7.83
N TYR A 12 -15.40 -15.49 8.03
CA TYR A 12 -14.64 -14.82 6.97
C TYR A 12 -13.33 -15.52 6.66
N LEU A 13 -12.67 -16.09 7.66
CA LEU A 13 -11.47 -16.91 7.47
C LEU A 13 -11.77 -18.12 6.57
N TRP A 14 -12.88 -18.81 6.82
CA TRP A 14 -13.35 -19.90 5.97
C TRP A 14 -13.64 -19.42 4.54
N LYS A 15 -14.35 -18.30 4.38
CA LYS A 15 -14.64 -17.71 3.05
C LYS A 15 -13.37 -17.37 2.27
N ILE A 16 -12.40 -16.79 2.92
CA ILE A 16 -11.13 -16.39 2.30
C ILE A 16 -10.32 -17.61 1.87
N ARG A 17 -10.25 -18.65 2.72
CA ARG A 17 -9.60 -19.91 2.37
C ARG A 17 -10.30 -20.58 1.19
N LYS A 18 -11.62 -20.61 1.20
CA LYS A 18 -12.40 -21.16 0.08
C LYS A 18 -12.15 -20.38 -1.22
N ALA A 19 -12.07 -19.06 -1.15
CA ALA A 19 -11.82 -18.23 -2.34
C ALA A 19 -10.46 -18.51 -3.00
N GLN A 20 -9.44 -18.94 -2.23
CA GLN A 20 -8.13 -19.33 -2.78
C GLN A 20 -8.17 -20.60 -3.65
N GLN A 21 -9.19 -21.43 -3.46
CA GLN A 21 -9.36 -22.71 -4.15
C GLN A 21 -10.27 -22.61 -5.38
N LEU A 22 -10.86 -21.44 -5.62
CA LEU A 22 -11.79 -21.23 -6.74
C LEU A 22 -11.03 -21.26 -8.07
N SER A 23 -11.65 -21.89 -9.06
CA SER A 23 -11.24 -21.72 -10.46
C SER A 23 -11.44 -20.28 -10.94
N PRO A 24 -10.78 -19.84 -12.02
CA PRO A 24 -10.97 -18.49 -12.54
C PRO A 24 -12.44 -18.14 -12.83
N SER A 25 -13.23 -19.07 -13.37
CA SER A 25 -14.66 -18.85 -13.65
C SER A 25 -15.51 -18.75 -12.39
N GLU A 26 -15.23 -19.53 -11.36
CA GLU A 26 -15.92 -19.44 -10.08
C GLU A 26 -15.58 -18.14 -9.34
N LEU A 27 -14.30 -17.72 -9.41
CA LEU A 27 -13.85 -16.45 -8.85
C LEU A 27 -14.56 -15.27 -9.53
N GLU A 28 -14.68 -15.29 -10.85
CA GLU A 28 -15.40 -14.28 -11.62
C GLU A 28 -16.90 -14.25 -11.26
N LYS A 29 -17.56 -15.40 -11.14
CA LYS A 29 -18.95 -15.47 -10.66
C LYS A 29 -19.11 -14.86 -9.26
N LEU A 30 -18.16 -15.11 -8.36
CA LEU A 30 -18.11 -14.53 -7.02
C LEU A 30 -17.97 -13.01 -7.08
N GLN A 31 -17.03 -12.50 -7.89
CA GLN A 31 -16.80 -11.07 -8.11
C GLN A 31 -18.06 -10.37 -8.62
N ASN A 32 -18.64 -10.88 -9.71
CA ASN A 32 -19.82 -10.30 -10.33
C ASN A 32 -21.04 -10.29 -9.39
N ARG A 33 -21.20 -11.33 -8.56
CA ARG A 33 -22.26 -11.37 -7.52
C ARG A 33 -22.03 -10.29 -6.47
N LYS A 34 -20.79 -10.13 -5.97
CA LYS A 34 -20.46 -9.11 -4.97
C LYS A 34 -20.55 -7.71 -5.54
N LEU A 35 -20.12 -7.52 -6.80
CA LEU A 35 -20.24 -6.25 -7.52
C LEU A 35 -21.68 -5.78 -7.60
N ARG A 36 -22.58 -6.63 -8.08
CA ARG A 36 -24.03 -6.30 -8.13
C ARG A 36 -24.59 -5.92 -6.75
N ALA A 37 -24.17 -6.65 -5.70
CA ALA A 37 -24.64 -6.38 -4.35
C ALA A 37 -24.14 -5.03 -3.81
N ILE A 38 -22.86 -4.68 -4.00
CA ILE A 38 -22.31 -3.41 -3.50
C ILE A 38 -22.83 -2.22 -4.31
N VAL A 39 -22.97 -2.36 -5.63
CA VAL A 39 -23.50 -1.32 -6.52
C VAL A 39 -24.96 -1.01 -6.15
N LYS A 40 -25.81 -2.05 -6.01
CA LYS A 40 -27.20 -1.89 -5.57
C LYS A 40 -27.25 -1.20 -4.21
N HIS A 41 -26.49 -1.67 -3.24
CA HIS A 41 -26.45 -1.09 -1.90
C HIS A 41 -26.02 0.38 -1.93
N ALA A 42 -24.96 0.71 -2.67
CA ALA A 42 -24.46 2.08 -2.79
C ALA A 42 -25.53 3.02 -3.41
N TYR A 43 -26.18 2.60 -4.47
CA TYR A 43 -27.27 3.36 -5.10
C TYR A 43 -28.44 3.61 -4.14
N GLU A 44 -28.88 2.58 -3.42
CA GLU A 44 -30.06 2.66 -2.54
C GLU A 44 -29.78 3.43 -1.23
N ASN A 45 -28.56 3.33 -0.70
CA ASN A 45 -28.26 3.74 0.67
C ASN A 45 -27.25 4.88 0.81
N VAL A 46 -26.46 5.21 -0.23
CA VAL A 46 -25.42 6.25 -0.15
C VAL A 46 -25.80 7.42 -1.05
N PRO A 47 -26.15 8.61 -0.49
CA PRO A 47 -26.65 9.75 -1.27
C PRO A 47 -25.75 10.11 -2.45
N TYR A 48 -24.43 10.18 -2.25
CA TYR A 48 -23.47 10.47 -3.31
C TYR A 48 -23.59 9.52 -4.50
N TYR A 49 -23.70 8.20 -4.27
CA TYR A 49 -23.80 7.24 -5.36
C TYR A 49 -25.18 7.27 -6.02
N HIS A 50 -26.23 7.56 -5.27
CA HIS A 50 -27.56 7.77 -5.85
C HIS A 50 -27.54 8.89 -6.89
N GLU A 51 -26.95 10.04 -6.54
CA GLU A 51 -26.80 11.19 -7.44
C GLU A 51 -25.89 10.89 -8.63
N LEU A 52 -24.72 10.23 -8.37
CA LEU A 52 -23.76 9.86 -9.39
C LEU A 52 -24.39 8.98 -10.48
N PHE A 53 -25.15 7.95 -10.08
CA PHE A 53 -25.83 7.04 -10.99
C PHE A 53 -26.94 7.76 -11.78
N ASN A 54 -27.76 8.56 -11.11
CA ASN A 54 -28.81 9.33 -11.78
C ASN A 54 -28.23 10.32 -12.78
N SER A 55 -27.15 11.04 -12.43
CA SER A 55 -26.48 11.97 -13.34
C SER A 55 -25.89 11.27 -14.57
N ALA A 56 -25.40 10.04 -14.39
CA ALA A 56 -24.89 9.20 -15.48
C ALA A 56 -26.01 8.44 -16.23
N ARG A 57 -27.29 8.61 -15.86
CA ARG A 57 -28.46 7.89 -16.39
C ARG A 57 -28.31 6.37 -16.27
N LEU A 58 -27.71 5.91 -15.18
CA LEU A 58 -27.47 4.49 -14.89
C LEU A 58 -28.41 4.00 -13.78
N LYS A 59 -28.73 2.72 -13.85
CA LYS A 59 -29.39 1.97 -12.78
C LYS A 59 -28.48 0.84 -12.29
N PRO A 60 -28.65 0.33 -11.07
CA PRO A 60 -27.87 -0.81 -10.58
C PRO A 60 -27.90 -2.04 -11.49
N GLU A 61 -29.02 -2.25 -12.19
CA GLU A 61 -29.24 -3.38 -13.11
C GLU A 61 -28.39 -3.32 -14.38
N ASP A 62 -27.84 -2.13 -14.72
CA ASP A 62 -26.96 -1.93 -15.86
C ASP A 62 -25.55 -2.45 -15.59
N ILE A 63 -25.22 -2.72 -14.31
CA ILE A 63 -23.90 -3.23 -13.85
C ILE A 63 -24.06 -4.69 -13.45
N LYS A 64 -23.85 -5.59 -14.39
CA LYS A 64 -24.01 -7.04 -14.21
C LYS A 64 -22.68 -7.74 -13.97
N THR A 65 -21.62 -7.25 -14.61
CA THR A 65 -20.27 -7.82 -14.59
C THR A 65 -19.21 -6.74 -14.36
N LYS A 66 -17.96 -7.14 -14.11
CA LYS A 66 -16.85 -6.21 -13.93
C LYS A 66 -16.56 -5.36 -15.17
N GLU A 67 -16.87 -5.88 -16.36
CA GLU A 67 -16.73 -5.17 -17.63
C GLU A 67 -17.67 -3.96 -17.72
N ASP A 68 -18.81 -3.99 -17.03
CA ASP A 68 -19.75 -2.89 -16.98
C ASP A 68 -19.29 -1.72 -16.10
N LEU A 69 -18.22 -1.91 -15.30
CA LEU A 69 -17.67 -0.86 -14.43
C LEU A 69 -17.32 0.41 -15.22
N VAL A 70 -16.88 0.26 -16.47
CA VAL A 70 -16.54 1.40 -17.34
C VAL A 70 -17.70 2.40 -17.52
N LYS A 71 -18.94 1.98 -17.33
CA LYS A 71 -20.11 2.83 -17.39
C LYS A 71 -20.22 3.80 -16.22
N ILE A 72 -19.69 3.41 -15.04
CA ILE A 72 -19.74 4.21 -13.82
C ILE A 72 -18.63 5.27 -13.88
N PRO A 73 -18.93 6.57 -13.63
CA PRO A 73 -17.91 7.61 -13.57
C PRO A 73 -16.86 7.31 -12.48
N ILE A 74 -15.59 7.66 -12.77
CA ILE A 74 -14.50 7.49 -11.82
C ILE A 74 -14.65 8.46 -10.65
N THR A 75 -14.53 7.95 -9.43
CA THR A 75 -14.53 8.72 -8.19
C THR A 75 -13.09 8.99 -7.73
N THR A 76 -12.89 10.04 -6.95
CA THR A 76 -11.55 10.45 -6.49
C THR A 76 -11.54 10.84 -5.03
N LYS A 77 -10.34 10.81 -4.42
CA LYS A 77 -10.14 11.28 -3.04
C LYS A 77 -10.63 12.73 -2.86
N LYS A 78 -10.37 13.61 -3.82
CA LYS A 78 -10.80 15.01 -3.77
C LYS A 78 -12.32 15.15 -3.72
N ILE A 79 -13.05 14.30 -4.43
CA ILE A 79 -14.52 14.26 -4.36
C ILE A 79 -14.95 13.86 -2.95
N PHE A 80 -14.44 12.72 -2.44
CA PHE A 80 -14.79 12.22 -1.11
C PHE A 80 -14.44 13.19 0.03
N GLN A 81 -13.40 14.00 -0.10
CA GLN A 81 -13.01 15.03 0.87
C GLN A 81 -14.00 16.19 0.92
N LYS A 82 -14.62 16.54 -0.21
CA LYS A 82 -15.63 17.61 -0.30
C LYS A 82 -17.00 17.18 0.21
N LEU A 83 -17.30 15.87 0.17
CA LEU A 83 -18.56 15.32 0.64
C LEU A 83 -18.63 15.34 2.17
N SER A 84 -19.78 15.70 2.70
CA SER A 84 -20.09 15.47 4.11
C SER A 84 -20.12 13.98 4.44
N ILE A 85 -20.02 13.64 5.72
CA ILE A 85 -20.09 12.23 6.15
C ILE A 85 -21.44 11.60 5.75
N SER A 86 -22.53 12.35 5.86
CA SER A 86 -23.89 11.88 5.51
C SER A 86 -24.06 11.58 4.02
N GLU A 87 -23.29 12.21 3.14
CA GLU A 87 -23.35 11.98 1.70
C GLU A 87 -22.58 10.72 1.28
N ARG A 88 -21.46 10.39 1.98
CA ARG A 88 -20.55 9.30 1.58
C ARG A 88 -20.66 8.03 2.42
N VAL A 89 -21.42 8.05 3.51
CA VAL A 89 -21.71 6.89 4.38
C VAL A 89 -23.14 6.43 4.15
N ALA A 90 -23.36 5.12 4.22
CA ALA A 90 -24.68 4.54 4.03
C ALA A 90 -25.68 5.02 5.10
N LYS A 91 -26.93 5.28 4.67
CA LYS A 91 -28.04 5.70 5.55
C LYS A 91 -28.21 4.71 6.72
N GLY A 92 -28.52 5.23 7.89
CA GLY A 92 -28.75 4.42 9.11
C GLY A 92 -27.47 3.90 9.79
N VAL A 93 -26.27 4.15 9.24
CA VAL A 93 -25.02 3.78 9.89
C VAL A 93 -24.70 4.72 11.05
N ASN A 94 -24.52 4.15 12.24
CA ASN A 94 -24.00 4.90 13.39
C ASN A 94 -22.47 4.93 13.34
N ILE A 95 -21.89 6.04 12.88
CA ILE A 95 -20.43 6.21 12.71
C ILE A 95 -19.66 6.08 14.03
N ASN A 96 -20.27 6.42 15.18
CA ASN A 96 -19.63 6.27 16.49
C ASN A 96 -19.39 4.80 16.88
N LYS A 97 -20.08 3.86 16.21
CA LYS A 97 -19.87 2.41 16.36
C LYS A 97 -18.91 1.84 15.31
N CYS A 98 -18.47 2.65 14.35
CA CYS A 98 -17.51 2.28 13.31
C CYS A 98 -16.07 2.49 13.77
N ILE A 99 -15.17 1.73 13.16
CA ILE A 99 -13.73 1.98 13.25
C ILE A 99 -13.40 3.05 12.23
N LYS A 100 -12.76 4.11 12.70
CA LYS A 100 -12.27 5.21 11.88
C LYS A 100 -10.81 4.97 11.54
N CYS A 101 -10.51 4.90 10.26
CA CYS A 101 -9.16 4.88 9.72
C CYS A 101 -8.91 6.19 8.98
N ARG A 102 -7.72 6.76 9.09
CA ARG A 102 -7.38 8.04 8.46
C ARG A 102 -6.23 7.87 7.50
N THR A 103 -6.37 8.37 6.26
CA THR A 103 -5.29 8.36 5.28
C THR A 103 -4.18 9.34 5.69
N SER A 104 -2.93 9.06 5.32
CA SER A 104 -1.76 9.86 5.71
C SER A 104 -1.77 11.30 5.20
N GLY A 105 -2.59 11.61 4.18
CA GLY A 105 -2.68 12.97 3.64
C GLY A 105 -1.42 13.47 2.94
N SER A 106 -0.50 12.59 2.52
CA SER A 106 0.77 12.95 1.86
C SER A 106 0.64 13.83 0.60
N THR A 107 -0.56 13.96 0.06
CA THR A 107 -0.88 14.79 -1.11
C THR A 107 -1.92 15.88 -0.80
N GLY A 108 -2.18 16.20 0.47
CA GLY A 108 -3.18 17.15 0.90
C GLY A 108 -3.93 16.70 2.16
N GLU A 109 -5.19 17.08 2.28
CA GLU A 109 -6.00 16.73 3.45
C GLU A 109 -6.22 15.21 3.58
N PRO A 110 -6.20 14.66 4.82
CA PRO A 110 -6.52 13.26 5.05
C PRO A 110 -8.00 12.97 4.79
N LEU A 111 -8.30 11.72 4.41
CA LEU A 111 -9.66 11.21 4.29
C LEU A 111 -9.96 10.26 5.45
N ASP A 112 -11.07 10.48 6.15
CA ASP A 112 -11.58 9.56 7.15
C ASP A 112 -12.39 8.45 6.47
N VAL A 113 -12.01 7.20 6.70
CA VAL A 113 -12.65 5.99 6.20
C VAL A 113 -13.31 5.26 7.36
N PHE A 114 -14.55 4.86 7.21
CA PHE A 114 -15.33 4.20 8.24
C PHE A 114 -15.58 2.73 7.88
N LEU A 115 -15.34 1.86 8.87
CA LEU A 115 -15.56 0.41 8.76
C LEU A 115 -16.40 -0.07 9.93
N ASN A 116 -17.40 -0.85 9.66
CA ASN A 116 -18.10 -1.56 10.74
C ASN A 116 -17.29 -2.79 11.21
N LYS A 117 -17.74 -3.43 12.31
CA LYS A 117 -17.04 -4.58 12.90
C LYS A 117 -16.93 -5.77 11.96
N ARG A 118 -17.92 -5.99 11.07
CA ARG A 118 -17.91 -7.11 10.11
C ARG A 118 -16.88 -6.87 9.02
N GLU A 119 -16.82 -5.68 8.47
CA GLU A 119 -15.86 -5.26 7.44
C GLU A 119 -14.43 -5.32 7.97
N LEU A 120 -14.19 -4.85 9.21
CA LEU A 120 -12.90 -5.00 9.86
C LEU A 120 -12.53 -6.48 10.04
N SER A 121 -13.48 -7.31 10.51
CA SER A 121 -13.24 -8.75 10.70
C SER A 121 -12.87 -9.43 9.36
N TYR A 122 -13.49 -9.00 8.27
CA TYR A 122 -13.16 -9.49 6.93
C TYR A 122 -11.73 -9.08 6.52
N ARG A 123 -11.37 -7.80 6.69
CA ARG A 123 -10.02 -7.31 6.40
C ARG A 123 -8.95 -8.02 7.23
N VAL A 124 -9.21 -8.27 8.51
CA VAL A 124 -8.30 -9.03 9.39
C VAL A 124 -8.19 -10.49 8.95
N ALA A 125 -9.31 -11.13 8.59
CA ALA A 125 -9.29 -12.50 8.06
C ALA A 125 -8.49 -12.58 6.74
N MET A 126 -8.62 -11.58 5.86
CA MET A 126 -7.85 -11.51 4.61
C MET A 126 -6.34 -11.44 4.86
N GLN A 127 -5.91 -10.76 5.90
CA GLN A 127 -4.49 -10.72 6.27
C GLN A 127 -3.92 -12.13 6.53
N THR A 128 -4.72 -13.09 6.99
CA THR A 128 -4.24 -14.47 7.21
C THR A 128 -3.84 -15.17 5.91
N ARG A 129 -4.47 -14.82 4.77
CA ARG A 129 -4.06 -15.30 3.44
C ARG A 129 -2.64 -14.87 3.10
N VAL A 130 -2.37 -13.60 3.39
CA VAL A 130 -1.12 -12.96 2.99
C VAL A 130 0.03 -13.36 3.90
N TYR A 131 -0.21 -13.36 5.21
CA TYR A 131 0.88 -13.58 6.17
C TYR A 131 1.16 -15.05 6.46
N GLY A 132 0.20 -15.96 6.25
CA GLY A 132 0.38 -17.37 6.58
C GLY A 132 0.80 -17.63 8.04
N LEU A 133 0.47 -16.70 8.97
CA LEU A 133 1.00 -16.70 10.34
C LEU A 133 0.35 -17.75 11.22
N ASN A 134 1.18 -18.37 12.08
CA ASN A 134 0.71 -19.17 13.21
C ASN A 134 0.36 -18.27 14.41
N LEU A 135 -0.53 -18.77 15.27
CA LEU A 135 -0.92 -18.03 16.48
C LEU A 135 0.24 -17.83 17.46
N THR A 136 1.23 -18.70 17.41
CA THR A 136 2.44 -18.66 18.25
C THR A 136 3.53 -17.74 17.74
N ASP A 137 3.45 -17.27 16.49
CA ASP A 137 4.48 -16.43 15.90
C ASP A 137 4.59 -15.07 16.62
N LYS A 138 5.82 -14.68 16.94
CA LYS A 138 6.16 -13.34 17.41
C LYS A 138 6.24 -12.40 16.22
N LYS A 139 5.30 -11.49 16.09
CA LYS A 139 5.29 -10.51 15.01
C LYS A 139 5.66 -9.12 15.53
N VAL A 140 6.69 -8.53 14.94
CA VAL A 140 7.05 -7.12 15.12
C VAL A 140 6.47 -6.31 13.96
N ASN A 141 5.78 -5.23 14.29
CA ASN A 141 5.29 -4.23 13.34
C ASN A 141 6.00 -2.90 13.62
N MET A 142 6.67 -2.39 12.62
CA MET A 142 7.26 -1.05 12.62
C MET A 142 6.54 -0.23 11.56
N LEU A 143 5.32 0.17 11.87
CA LEU A 143 4.43 0.95 11.01
C LEU A 143 3.72 1.95 11.90
N ASP A 144 3.57 3.16 11.43
CA ASP A 144 2.99 4.28 12.21
C ASP A 144 1.48 4.17 12.48
N CYS A 145 0.93 2.97 12.43
CA CYS A 145 -0.48 2.69 12.62
C CYS A 145 -0.70 1.52 13.58
N GLU A 146 -0.63 1.77 14.88
CA GLU A 146 -1.43 0.95 15.78
C GLU A 146 -2.91 1.31 15.50
N PRO A 147 -3.78 0.35 15.14
CA PRO A 147 -5.21 0.62 15.14
C PRO A 147 -5.62 0.79 16.59
N LEU A 148 -5.56 2.04 17.09
CA LEU A 148 -6.06 2.38 18.41
C LEU A 148 -7.57 2.11 18.41
N PRO A 149 -8.06 1.25 19.30
CA PRO A 149 -9.49 1.10 19.48
C PRO A 149 -10.07 2.45 19.93
N PRO A 150 -11.27 2.83 19.47
CA PRO A 150 -11.91 4.08 19.89
C PRO A 150 -11.95 4.17 21.41
N ARG A 151 -11.62 5.34 21.98
CA ARG A 151 -11.78 5.60 23.41
C ARG A 151 -13.23 5.31 23.80
N GLY A 152 -13.46 4.41 24.79
CA GLY A 152 -14.80 4.04 25.28
C GLY A 152 -15.39 2.76 24.67
N SER A 153 -14.69 2.07 23.76
CA SER A 153 -15.09 0.73 23.34
C SER A 153 -14.79 -0.33 24.42
N PRO A 154 -15.37 -1.55 24.37
CA PRO A 154 -15.02 -2.67 25.26
C PRO A 154 -13.56 -3.17 25.08
N ALA A 155 -12.66 -2.24 24.77
CA ALA A 155 -11.22 -2.42 24.65
C ALA A 155 -10.58 -3.04 25.91
N THR A 156 -11.21 -2.87 27.07
CA THR A 156 -10.70 -3.41 28.33
C THR A 156 -10.75 -4.95 28.33
N ILE A 157 -11.83 -5.55 27.84
CA ILE A 157 -11.97 -7.00 27.75
C ILE A 157 -11.04 -7.56 26.67
N PHE A 158 -10.94 -6.87 25.52
CA PHE A 158 -10.03 -7.25 24.44
C PHE A 158 -8.56 -7.15 24.88
N ARG A 159 -8.19 -6.09 25.63
CA ARG A 159 -6.84 -5.92 26.17
C ARG A 159 -6.51 -7.03 27.18
N LYS A 160 -7.45 -7.40 28.07
CA LYS A 160 -7.28 -8.53 28.99
C LYS A 160 -7.14 -9.86 28.25
N LEU A 161 -7.95 -10.09 27.19
CA LEU A 161 -7.85 -11.31 26.37
C LEU A 161 -6.52 -11.33 25.59
N LYS A 162 -6.08 -10.21 25.00
CA LYS A 162 -4.77 -10.08 24.34
C LYS A 162 -3.63 -10.35 25.34
N GLN A 163 -3.71 -9.82 26.56
CA GLN A 163 -2.75 -10.09 27.63
C GLN A 163 -2.74 -11.57 28.02
N CYS A 164 -3.92 -12.19 28.19
CA CYS A 164 -4.03 -13.61 28.48
C CYS A 164 -3.45 -14.47 27.35
N LEU A 165 -3.77 -14.17 26.10
CA LEU A 165 -3.20 -14.86 24.93
C LEU A 165 -1.68 -14.68 24.86
N ASN A 166 -1.17 -13.48 25.16
CA ASN A 166 0.26 -13.25 25.23
C ASN A 166 0.94 -14.07 26.34
N HIS A 167 0.33 -14.19 27.52
CA HIS A 167 0.84 -15.03 28.60
C HIS A 167 0.86 -16.52 28.22
N LEU A 168 -0.10 -16.96 27.40
CA LEU A 168 -0.14 -18.31 26.83
C LEU A 168 0.81 -18.48 25.63
N GLY A 169 1.63 -17.50 25.31
CA GLY A 169 2.52 -17.53 24.15
C GLY A 169 1.82 -17.39 22.79
N LEU A 170 0.52 -17.03 22.80
CA LEU A 170 -0.29 -16.87 21.60
C LEU A 170 -0.47 -15.39 21.25
N TRP A 171 -0.59 -15.08 19.93
CA TRP A 171 -0.88 -13.74 19.42
C TRP A 171 0.11 -12.66 19.85
N ARG A 172 1.43 -13.00 19.92
CA ARG A 172 2.51 -12.08 20.35
C ARG A 172 2.77 -11.04 19.29
N ARG A 173 2.32 -9.80 19.53
CA ARG A 173 2.44 -8.65 18.61
C ARG A 173 3.14 -7.50 19.33
N TYR A 174 4.24 -7.04 18.76
CA TYR A 174 5.06 -5.94 19.23
C TYR A 174 4.96 -4.79 18.23
N TYR A 175 4.97 -3.56 18.71
CA TYR A 175 4.86 -2.38 17.87
C TYR A 175 5.99 -1.43 18.25
N PHE A 176 6.79 -1.03 17.26
CA PHE A 176 7.87 -0.08 17.41
C PHE A 176 7.62 1.13 16.54
N SER A 177 8.15 2.29 16.93
CA SER A 177 8.07 3.50 16.12
C SER A 177 9.04 3.40 14.93
N LEU A 178 8.60 3.90 13.77
CA LEU A 178 9.47 4.08 12.60
C LEU A 178 10.54 5.15 12.80
N PHE A 179 10.35 6.02 13.82
CA PHE A 179 11.22 7.14 14.12
C PHE A 179 12.28 6.81 15.17
N GLU A 180 12.33 5.57 15.64
CA GLU A 180 13.41 5.10 16.52
C GLU A 180 14.70 4.93 15.74
N GLU A 181 15.83 5.15 16.39
CA GLU A 181 17.16 4.96 15.80
C GLU A 181 17.39 3.48 15.40
N PRO A 182 18.11 3.21 14.30
CA PRO A 182 18.40 1.84 13.87
C PRO A 182 19.05 0.98 14.96
N SER A 183 19.91 1.56 15.80
CA SER A 183 20.55 0.88 16.94
C SER A 183 19.55 0.38 17.97
N GLU A 184 18.54 1.20 18.30
CA GLU A 184 17.49 0.84 19.25
C GLU A 184 16.56 -0.23 18.67
N LEU A 185 16.18 -0.10 17.39
CA LEU A 185 15.37 -1.10 16.71
C LEU A 185 16.07 -2.45 16.66
N VAL A 186 17.37 -2.47 16.34
CA VAL A 186 18.17 -3.70 16.30
C VAL A 186 18.27 -4.33 17.70
N SER A 187 18.52 -3.54 18.75
CA SER A 187 18.56 -4.04 20.13
C SER A 187 17.23 -4.72 20.52
N LYS A 188 16.10 -4.10 20.21
CA LYS A 188 14.77 -4.67 20.46
C LYS A 188 14.50 -5.94 19.64
N LEU A 189 14.96 -5.99 18.38
CA LEU A 189 14.85 -7.19 17.54
C LEU A 189 15.68 -8.35 18.08
N LEU A 190 16.87 -8.09 18.60
CA LEU A 190 17.72 -9.11 19.24
C LEU A 190 17.10 -9.66 20.53
N GLU A 191 16.46 -8.81 21.34
CA GLU A 191 15.76 -9.21 22.57
C GLU A 191 14.54 -10.07 22.26
N ILE A 192 13.66 -9.60 21.35
CA ILE A 192 12.40 -10.26 21.04
C ILE A 192 12.60 -11.52 20.20
N LYS A 193 13.59 -11.53 19.30
CA LYS A 193 13.81 -12.58 18.29
C LYS A 193 12.51 -12.89 17.55
N PRO A 194 12.02 -11.95 16.72
CA PRO A 194 10.73 -12.10 16.06
C PRO A 194 10.76 -13.22 15.02
N ASP A 195 9.65 -13.93 14.90
CA ASP A 195 9.39 -14.86 13.79
C ASP A 195 9.02 -14.08 12.51
N VAL A 196 8.38 -12.91 12.68
CA VAL A 196 7.89 -12.11 11.56
C VAL A 196 8.15 -10.63 11.81
N ILE A 197 8.69 -9.97 10.79
CA ILE A 197 8.87 -8.50 10.75
C ILE A 197 7.97 -7.94 9.67
N GLU A 198 7.23 -6.86 9.98
CA GLU A 198 6.46 -6.08 9.02
C GLU A 198 6.82 -4.60 9.16
N THR A 199 7.32 -3.99 8.08
CA THR A 199 7.70 -2.57 8.10
C THR A 199 7.78 -1.99 6.67
N GLN A 200 8.28 -0.77 6.57
CA GLN A 200 8.56 -0.11 5.29
C GLN A 200 9.93 -0.55 4.75
N PRO A 201 10.12 -0.61 3.41
CA PRO A 201 11.41 -0.90 2.79
C PRO A 201 12.55 -0.03 3.29
N SER A 202 12.34 1.28 3.42
CA SER A 202 13.36 2.22 3.90
C SER A 202 13.83 1.94 5.33
N THR A 203 12.92 1.51 6.21
CA THR A 203 13.29 1.12 7.58
C THR A 203 14.14 -0.15 7.61
N LEU A 204 13.75 -1.16 6.82
CA LEU A 204 14.56 -2.39 6.71
C LEU A 204 15.93 -2.13 6.10
N LYS A 205 16.03 -1.22 5.14
CA LYS A 205 17.31 -0.81 4.56
C LYS A 205 18.22 -0.26 5.64
N LEU A 206 17.76 0.71 6.44
CA LEU A 206 18.55 1.30 7.53
C LEU A 206 18.98 0.26 8.58
N ILE A 207 18.05 -0.60 8.99
CA ILE A 207 18.34 -1.70 9.92
C ILE A 207 19.39 -2.65 9.31
N SER A 208 19.26 -3.01 8.03
CA SER A 208 20.19 -3.92 7.34
C SER A 208 21.59 -3.32 7.21
N GLU A 209 21.69 -2.04 6.91
CA GLU A 209 22.95 -1.30 6.86
C GLU A 209 23.62 -1.29 8.22
N PHE A 210 22.90 -0.96 9.29
CA PHE A 210 23.41 -0.96 10.66
C PHE A 210 23.87 -2.35 11.12
N VAL A 211 23.08 -3.40 10.84
CA VAL A 211 23.42 -4.80 11.17
C VAL A 211 24.71 -5.21 10.47
N ARG A 212 24.86 -4.89 9.18
CA ARG A 212 26.07 -5.23 8.39
C ARG A 212 27.29 -4.46 8.87
N GLU A 213 27.17 -3.16 9.09
CA GLU A 213 28.30 -2.30 9.49
C GLU A 213 28.86 -2.65 10.87
N ASN A 214 28.00 -3.11 11.77
CA ASN A 214 28.37 -3.51 13.11
C ASN A 214 28.58 -5.03 13.28
N ASN A 215 28.57 -5.81 12.19
CA ASN A 215 28.72 -7.26 12.19
C ASN A 215 27.77 -7.97 13.18
N ILE A 216 26.52 -7.46 13.30
CA ILE A 216 25.52 -7.99 14.22
C ILE A 216 24.91 -9.26 13.65
N THR A 217 24.76 -10.29 14.49
CA THR A 217 24.10 -11.56 14.18
C THR A 217 22.99 -11.83 15.18
N GLY A 218 22.09 -12.79 14.87
CA GLY A 218 21.04 -13.22 15.81
C GLY A 218 19.62 -12.76 15.47
N ILE A 219 19.40 -12.06 14.35
CA ILE A 219 18.08 -11.67 13.86
C ILE A 219 17.75 -12.53 12.65
N PHE A 220 16.95 -13.61 12.85
CA PHE A 220 16.60 -14.59 11.82
C PHE A 220 15.06 -14.78 11.75
N PRO A 221 14.32 -13.81 11.21
CA PRO A 221 12.86 -13.94 11.06
C PRO A 221 12.54 -15.02 10.02
N LYS A 222 11.43 -15.75 10.22
CA LYS A 222 10.89 -16.74 9.25
C LYS A 222 10.29 -16.06 8.02
N ALA A 223 9.75 -14.85 8.21
CA ALA A 223 9.14 -14.06 7.15
C ALA A 223 9.31 -12.56 7.39
N ILE A 224 9.53 -11.82 6.30
CA ILE A 224 9.59 -10.36 6.32
C ILE A 224 8.58 -9.83 5.31
N PHE A 225 7.73 -8.90 5.77
CA PHE A 225 6.73 -8.23 4.93
C PHE A 225 7.06 -6.75 4.83
N THR A 226 7.01 -6.23 3.60
CA THR A 226 7.16 -4.80 3.32
C THR A 226 5.87 -4.22 2.77
N ARG A 227 5.64 -2.93 3.02
CA ARG A 227 4.53 -2.18 2.43
C ARG A 227 4.72 -0.67 2.53
N ALA A 228 3.82 0.06 1.90
CA ALA A 228 3.66 1.51 1.97
C ALA A 228 4.67 2.33 1.16
N GLU A 229 5.78 1.77 0.75
CA GLU A 229 6.81 2.36 -0.11
C GLU A 229 7.13 1.40 -1.25
N LEU A 230 7.78 1.90 -2.31
CA LEU A 230 8.26 1.04 -3.39
C LEU A 230 9.49 0.27 -2.93
N LEU A 231 9.49 -1.04 -3.15
CA LEU A 231 10.63 -1.91 -2.91
C LEU A 231 11.36 -2.18 -4.23
N ASN A 232 12.56 -1.65 -4.38
CA ASN A 232 13.39 -1.94 -5.55
C ASN A 232 14.15 -3.26 -5.40
N ARG A 233 14.70 -3.77 -6.50
CA ARG A 233 15.37 -5.08 -6.55
C ARG A 233 16.68 -5.11 -5.75
N GLU A 234 17.41 -3.99 -5.71
CA GLU A 234 18.70 -3.91 -5.03
C GLU A 234 18.54 -3.90 -3.51
N ASP A 235 17.61 -3.09 -2.99
CA ASP A 235 17.30 -3.06 -1.56
C ASP A 235 16.72 -4.41 -1.12
N ARG A 236 15.82 -5.02 -1.92
CA ARG A 236 15.36 -6.39 -1.66
C ARG A 236 16.52 -7.34 -1.46
N LYS A 237 17.47 -7.38 -2.41
CA LYS A 237 18.63 -8.29 -2.37
C LYS A 237 19.50 -8.04 -1.15
N LYS A 238 19.79 -6.78 -0.84
CA LYS A 238 20.58 -6.40 0.35
C LYS A 238 19.92 -6.88 1.64
N ILE A 239 18.62 -6.58 1.81
CA ILE A 239 17.85 -6.95 3.00
C ILE A 239 17.78 -8.49 3.13
N GLU A 240 17.40 -9.19 2.05
CA GLU A 240 17.32 -10.66 2.04
C GLU A 240 18.68 -11.31 2.38
N THR A 241 19.79 -10.71 1.94
CA THR A 241 21.14 -11.21 2.26
C THR A 241 21.45 -11.06 3.75
N VAL A 242 21.11 -9.93 4.37
CA VAL A 242 21.39 -9.66 5.79
C VAL A 242 20.56 -10.56 6.71
N PHE A 243 19.29 -10.74 6.43
CA PHE A 243 18.40 -11.52 7.29
C PHE A 243 18.29 -13.00 6.91
N GLY A 244 18.84 -13.41 5.78
CA GLY A 244 18.72 -14.79 5.27
C GLY A 244 17.29 -15.22 4.94
N THR A 245 16.36 -14.26 4.75
CA THR A 245 14.94 -14.51 4.61
C THR A 245 14.37 -13.75 3.39
N LYS A 246 13.51 -14.43 2.63
CA LYS A 246 12.83 -13.80 1.50
C LYS A 246 11.83 -12.74 1.96
N LEU A 247 11.79 -11.61 1.24
CA LEU A 247 10.80 -10.55 1.42
C LEU A 247 9.52 -10.86 0.66
N THR A 248 8.39 -10.56 1.29
CA THR A 248 7.08 -10.49 0.63
C THR A 248 6.59 -9.06 0.63
N ASP A 249 6.48 -8.45 -0.52
CA ASP A 249 5.97 -7.09 -0.61
C ASP A 249 4.46 -7.05 -0.77
N LEU A 250 3.84 -6.05 -0.12
CA LEU A 250 2.39 -5.88 -0.02
C LEU A 250 1.99 -4.52 -0.59
N TYR A 251 1.05 -4.53 -1.52
CA TYR A 251 0.44 -3.31 -2.00
C TYR A 251 -0.92 -3.08 -1.32
N GLY A 252 -1.08 -1.91 -0.72
CA GLY A 252 -2.33 -1.57 -0.04
C GLY A 252 -2.45 -0.10 0.31
N ILE A 253 -3.71 0.32 0.50
CA ILE A 253 -4.08 1.67 0.94
C ILE A 253 -5.14 1.60 2.03
N ILE A 254 -5.29 2.66 2.77
CA ILE A 254 -6.22 2.71 3.92
C ILE A 254 -7.66 2.43 3.51
N GLU A 255 -8.09 2.94 2.35
CA GLU A 255 -9.44 2.80 1.82
C GLU A 255 -9.83 1.33 1.60
N PHE A 256 -8.87 0.50 1.14
CA PHE A 256 -9.11 -0.89 0.73
C PHE A 256 -8.42 -1.94 1.62
N GLY A 257 -7.42 -1.55 2.42
CA GLY A 257 -6.53 -2.49 3.11
C GLY A 257 -5.49 -3.05 2.14
N ILE A 258 -5.13 -4.34 2.25
CA ILE A 258 -4.20 -4.99 1.33
C ILE A 258 -4.92 -5.30 0.01
N VAL A 259 -4.59 -4.57 -1.03
CA VAL A 259 -5.15 -4.74 -2.39
C VAL A 259 -4.51 -5.93 -3.09
N ALA A 260 -3.19 -6.06 -2.97
CA ALA A 260 -2.44 -7.13 -3.62
C ALA A 260 -1.18 -7.53 -2.81
N TRP A 261 -0.68 -8.74 -3.07
CA TRP A 261 0.49 -9.28 -2.37
C TRP A 261 1.34 -10.14 -3.31
N GLU A 262 2.64 -10.18 -3.07
CA GLU A 262 3.54 -11.12 -3.72
C GLU A 262 3.34 -12.55 -3.18
N CYS A 263 3.51 -13.54 -4.04
CA CYS A 263 3.68 -14.93 -3.65
C CYS A 263 5.18 -15.32 -3.69
N GLU A 264 5.50 -16.54 -3.31
CA GLU A 264 6.86 -17.09 -3.34
C GLU A 264 7.59 -17.03 -4.69
N LYS A 265 6.85 -16.87 -5.80
CA LYS A 265 7.44 -16.74 -7.15
C LYS A 265 7.92 -15.33 -7.47
N HIS A 266 7.52 -14.32 -6.68
CA HIS A 266 7.89 -12.90 -6.89
C HIS A 266 7.71 -12.40 -8.33
N SER A 267 6.71 -12.93 -9.05
CA SER A 267 6.45 -12.58 -10.46
C SER A 267 5.42 -11.46 -10.64
N GLY A 268 5.09 -10.79 -9.56
CA GLY A 268 4.09 -9.72 -9.44
C GLY A 268 3.24 -9.90 -8.19
N TYR A 269 2.21 -9.07 -8.08
CA TYR A 269 1.32 -9.03 -6.92
C TYR A 269 -0.04 -9.64 -7.28
N HIS A 270 -0.45 -10.69 -6.58
CA HIS A 270 -1.81 -11.24 -6.69
C HIS A 270 -2.83 -10.25 -6.12
N ILE A 271 -3.81 -9.88 -6.92
CA ILE A 271 -4.91 -9.01 -6.49
C ILE A 271 -5.84 -9.81 -5.57
N ASN A 272 -6.22 -9.26 -4.42
CA ASN A 272 -7.28 -9.82 -3.55
C ASN A 272 -8.66 -9.69 -4.22
N SER A 273 -8.81 -10.27 -5.40
CA SER A 273 -9.91 -10.02 -6.33
C SER A 273 -11.27 -10.60 -5.89
N ASP A 274 -11.29 -11.37 -4.83
CA ASP A 274 -12.53 -11.74 -4.13
C ASP A 274 -13.08 -10.63 -3.22
N ILE A 275 -12.29 -9.56 -2.98
CA ILE A 275 -12.69 -8.43 -2.12
C ILE A 275 -12.50 -7.05 -2.78
N VAL A 276 -11.69 -6.97 -3.82
CA VAL A 276 -11.44 -5.73 -4.58
C VAL A 276 -11.32 -6.04 -6.07
N LEU A 277 -11.94 -5.22 -6.91
CA LEU A 277 -11.70 -5.21 -8.35
C LEU A 277 -10.71 -4.10 -8.67
N VAL A 278 -9.76 -4.38 -9.53
CA VAL A 278 -8.71 -3.45 -9.95
C VAL A 278 -8.76 -3.28 -11.46
N GLU A 279 -8.85 -2.04 -11.91
CA GLU A 279 -8.72 -1.60 -13.29
C GLU A 279 -7.41 -0.83 -13.45
N ALA A 280 -6.72 -0.95 -14.57
CA ALA A 280 -5.68 -0.01 -15.02
C ALA A 280 -6.25 0.81 -16.17
N ILE A 281 -6.38 2.11 -16.00
CA ILE A 281 -7.06 2.99 -16.94
C ILE A 281 -6.06 3.90 -17.63
N LYS A 282 -6.11 3.93 -18.95
CA LYS A 282 -5.34 4.83 -19.80
C LYS A 282 -6.27 5.37 -20.89
N ASN A 283 -6.30 6.69 -21.08
CA ASN A 283 -7.20 7.32 -22.04
C ASN A 283 -8.68 6.90 -21.87
N ASN A 284 -9.15 6.81 -20.62
CA ASN A 284 -10.49 6.34 -20.23
C ASN A 284 -10.84 4.88 -20.62
N GLN A 285 -9.85 4.08 -21.01
CA GLN A 285 -10.03 2.67 -21.35
C GLN A 285 -9.22 1.78 -20.40
N GLN A 286 -9.75 0.60 -20.11
CA GLN A 286 -9.02 -0.41 -19.36
C GLN A 286 -7.93 -1.02 -20.22
N VAL A 287 -6.69 -1.07 -19.68
CA VAL A 287 -5.52 -1.60 -20.35
C VAL A 287 -4.90 -2.79 -19.60
N TYR A 288 -4.17 -3.63 -20.33
CA TYR A 288 -3.41 -4.76 -19.80
C TYR A 288 -2.05 -4.84 -20.50
N GLY A 289 -0.99 -5.19 -19.75
CA GLY A 289 0.37 -5.30 -20.29
C GLY A 289 1.05 -3.95 -20.51
N GLU A 290 0.35 -2.85 -20.27
CA GLU A 290 0.87 -1.48 -20.32
C GLU A 290 0.47 -0.69 -19.07
N GLU A 291 1.10 0.44 -18.89
CA GLU A 291 0.87 1.33 -17.74
C GLU A 291 -0.50 1.99 -17.81
N GLY A 292 -1.21 1.97 -16.67
CA GLY A 292 -2.47 2.67 -16.50
C GLY A 292 -2.66 3.12 -15.05
N GLU A 293 -3.47 4.15 -14.83
CA GLU A 293 -3.87 4.57 -13.51
C GLU A 293 -4.75 3.51 -12.83
N MET A 294 -4.42 3.19 -11.58
CA MET A 294 -5.19 2.22 -10.80
C MET A 294 -6.51 2.82 -10.32
N VAL A 295 -7.57 2.13 -10.68
CA VAL A 295 -8.93 2.39 -10.22
C VAL A 295 -9.45 1.14 -9.53
N CYS A 296 -9.98 1.28 -8.31
CA CYS A 296 -10.43 0.16 -7.51
C CYS A 296 -11.89 0.25 -7.12
N THR A 297 -12.54 -0.92 -7.04
CA THR A 297 -13.90 -1.07 -6.50
C THR A 297 -13.88 -2.05 -5.33
N ASP A 298 -14.26 -1.57 -4.12
CA ASP A 298 -14.37 -2.38 -2.91
C ASP A 298 -15.64 -3.26 -2.98
N LEU A 299 -15.50 -4.54 -2.68
CA LEU A 299 -16.61 -5.50 -2.71
C LEU A 299 -17.11 -5.87 -1.31
N ILE A 300 -16.59 -5.24 -0.26
CA ILE A 300 -16.87 -5.61 1.14
C ILE A 300 -17.22 -4.43 2.06
N ASN A 301 -16.91 -3.20 1.71
CA ASN A 301 -17.21 -2.03 2.53
C ASN A 301 -18.60 -1.46 2.19
N TYR A 302 -19.61 -1.91 2.91
CA TYR A 302 -21.00 -1.42 2.80
C TYR A 302 -21.24 -0.17 3.64
N THR A 303 -20.37 0.12 4.61
CA THR A 303 -20.46 1.32 5.46
C THR A 303 -20.14 2.59 4.67
N MET A 304 -19.04 2.59 3.93
CA MET A 304 -18.56 3.68 3.09
C MET A 304 -17.99 3.09 1.80
N PRO A 305 -18.86 2.76 0.83
CA PRO A 305 -18.42 2.12 -0.41
C PRO A 305 -17.46 2.98 -1.22
N PHE A 306 -16.49 2.33 -1.85
CA PHE A 306 -15.60 2.92 -2.84
C PHE A 306 -15.80 2.17 -4.16
N ILE A 307 -16.48 2.79 -5.12
CA ILE A 307 -16.78 2.22 -6.44
C ILE A 307 -16.05 3.07 -7.47
N ARG A 308 -15.23 2.40 -8.31
CA ARG A 308 -14.38 3.04 -9.33
C ARG A 308 -13.56 4.21 -8.77
N TYR A 309 -12.92 3.95 -7.65
CA TYR A 309 -12.13 4.94 -6.93
C TYR A 309 -10.69 4.96 -7.43
N ARG A 310 -10.26 6.12 -7.95
CA ARG A 310 -8.90 6.39 -8.44
C ARG A 310 -7.93 6.46 -7.28
N LEU A 311 -6.89 5.60 -7.29
CA LEU A 311 -5.88 5.55 -6.24
C LEU A 311 -4.80 6.62 -6.41
N GLY A 312 -4.52 7.01 -7.66
CA GLY A 312 -3.41 7.87 -8.02
C GLY A 312 -2.07 7.12 -8.13
N ASP A 313 -2.10 5.79 -8.15
CA ASP A 313 -0.93 4.96 -8.42
C ASP A 313 -0.99 4.42 -9.86
N ILE A 314 0.18 4.21 -10.48
CA ILE A 314 0.32 3.64 -11.82
C ILE A 314 0.71 2.16 -11.68
N ALA A 315 0.06 1.31 -12.45
CA ALA A 315 0.36 -0.12 -12.45
C ALA A 315 0.21 -0.75 -13.83
N VAL A 316 0.81 -1.93 -13.98
CA VAL A 316 0.66 -2.79 -15.15
C VAL A 316 -0.10 -4.04 -14.74
N LEU A 317 -1.34 -4.19 -15.20
CA LEU A 317 -2.13 -5.42 -15.00
C LEU A 317 -1.71 -6.49 -16.01
N SER A 318 -1.67 -7.75 -15.56
CA SER A 318 -1.32 -8.89 -16.42
C SER A 318 -2.52 -9.78 -16.69
N LYS A 319 -2.60 -10.30 -17.92
CA LYS A 319 -3.49 -11.42 -18.28
C LYS A 319 -2.83 -12.78 -18.05
N GLU A 320 -1.53 -12.82 -17.80
CA GLU A 320 -0.78 -14.06 -17.58
C GLU A 320 -1.09 -14.66 -16.21
N LYS A 321 -1.04 -15.97 -16.14
CA LYS A 321 -1.17 -16.71 -14.88
C LYS A 321 0.17 -16.77 -14.16
N CYS A 322 0.13 -16.73 -12.83
CA CYS A 322 1.32 -16.96 -12.02
C CYS A 322 1.69 -18.45 -11.99
N GLY A 323 2.98 -18.75 -12.05
CA GLY A 323 3.50 -20.12 -11.89
C GLY A 323 3.27 -20.74 -10.50
N CYS A 324 2.72 -20.00 -9.53
CA CYS A 324 2.32 -20.55 -8.22
C CYS A 324 0.99 -21.31 -8.26
N GLY A 325 0.26 -21.28 -9.38
CA GLY A 325 -1.03 -21.97 -9.54
C GLY A 325 -2.25 -21.21 -9.02
N SER A 326 -2.06 -20.03 -8.43
CA SER A 326 -3.18 -19.21 -7.94
C SER A 326 -4.04 -18.68 -9.10
N SER A 327 -5.36 -18.69 -8.94
CA SER A 327 -6.31 -18.10 -9.89
C SER A 327 -6.48 -16.59 -9.75
N PHE A 328 -5.87 -15.98 -8.73
CA PHE A 328 -5.93 -14.53 -8.52
C PHE A 328 -5.12 -13.78 -9.59
N PRO A 329 -5.72 -12.75 -10.23
CA PRO A 329 -5.03 -11.94 -11.24
C PRO A 329 -3.78 -11.24 -10.68
N LEU A 330 -2.88 -10.83 -11.58
CA LEU A 330 -1.61 -10.20 -11.23
C LEU A 330 -1.55 -8.73 -11.61
N ILE A 331 -0.96 -7.94 -10.72
CA ILE A 331 -0.29 -6.69 -11.05
C ILE A 331 1.19 -7.02 -11.25
N LYS A 332 1.73 -6.79 -12.45
CA LYS A 332 3.15 -7.06 -12.76
C LYS A 332 4.08 -6.04 -12.13
N LEU A 333 3.65 -4.78 -12.09
CA LEU A 333 4.45 -3.67 -11.62
C LEU A 333 3.54 -2.60 -11.01
N VAL A 334 3.96 -2.05 -9.88
CA VAL A 334 3.45 -0.80 -9.30
C VAL A 334 4.57 0.22 -9.37
N GLN A 335 4.34 1.37 -10.02
CA GLN A 335 5.37 2.38 -10.24
C GLN A 335 5.30 3.56 -9.26
N GLY A 336 4.39 3.53 -8.31
CA GLY A 336 4.15 4.63 -7.38
C GLY A 336 3.10 5.62 -7.88
N ARG A 337 3.04 6.78 -7.24
CA ARG A 337 1.96 7.75 -7.46
C ARG A 337 2.13 8.51 -8.76
N SER A 338 1.03 8.68 -9.48
CA SER A 338 0.99 9.50 -10.69
C SER A 338 1.49 10.93 -10.46
N VAL A 339 1.23 11.49 -9.27
CA VAL A 339 1.69 12.85 -8.89
C VAL A 339 3.21 12.97 -8.69
N ASP A 340 3.94 11.86 -8.58
CA ASP A 340 5.40 11.86 -8.43
C ASP A 340 6.13 11.62 -9.74
N PHE A 341 5.40 11.38 -10.82
CA PHE A 341 5.99 11.30 -12.15
C PHE A 341 6.56 12.64 -12.56
N ILE A 342 7.74 12.59 -13.14
CA ILE A 342 8.45 13.78 -13.62
C ILE A 342 7.98 14.11 -15.04
N THR A 343 7.47 15.32 -15.25
CA THR A 343 7.14 15.82 -16.58
C THR A 343 8.28 16.67 -17.10
N LEU A 344 8.85 16.34 -18.26
CA LEU A 344 9.91 17.09 -18.90
C LEU A 344 9.35 18.18 -19.83
N PRO A 345 10.16 19.21 -20.16
CA PRO A 345 9.79 20.23 -21.13
C PRO A 345 9.41 19.69 -22.51
N SER A 346 9.98 18.55 -22.89
CA SER A 346 9.64 17.83 -24.13
C SER A 346 8.26 17.16 -24.09
N GLY A 347 7.56 17.20 -22.95
CA GLY A 347 6.32 16.47 -22.72
C GLY A 347 6.52 14.99 -22.35
N ARG A 348 7.77 14.49 -22.33
CA ARG A 348 8.08 13.14 -21.90
C ARG A 348 7.85 13.01 -20.40
N ILE A 349 7.22 11.90 -20.00
CA ILE A 349 6.91 11.58 -18.61
C ILE A 349 7.85 10.47 -18.13
N ILE A 350 8.44 10.63 -16.95
CA ILE A 350 9.41 9.70 -16.38
C ILE A 350 8.85 9.16 -15.07
N SER A 351 8.89 7.83 -14.91
CA SER A 351 8.52 7.15 -13.67
C SER A 351 9.50 7.51 -12.54
N PRO A 352 9.00 7.81 -11.32
CA PRO A 352 9.84 8.05 -10.15
C PRO A 352 10.73 6.83 -9.84
N LEU A 353 10.26 5.62 -10.12
CA LEU A 353 11.02 4.38 -9.92
C LEU A 353 12.31 4.32 -10.76
N ILE A 354 12.26 4.80 -12.01
CA ILE A 354 13.45 4.82 -12.88
C ILE A 354 14.53 5.72 -12.29
N LEU A 355 14.15 6.92 -11.84
CA LEU A 355 15.07 7.89 -11.24
C LEU A 355 15.62 7.38 -9.90
N GLN A 356 14.78 6.75 -9.12
CA GLN A 356 15.17 6.14 -7.85
C GLN A 356 16.25 5.06 -8.08
N ILE A 357 15.99 4.07 -8.94
CA ILE A 357 16.93 2.99 -9.25
C ILE A 357 18.26 3.54 -9.79
N MET A 358 18.21 4.58 -10.60
CA MET A 358 19.42 5.20 -11.16
C MET A 358 20.27 5.84 -10.07
N LEU A 359 19.67 6.65 -9.19
CA LEU A 359 20.40 7.36 -8.14
C LEU A 359 20.93 6.40 -7.06
N GLU A 360 20.23 5.30 -6.77
CA GLU A 360 20.66 4.27 -5.83
C GLU A 360 21.92 3.50 -6.27
N LYS A 361 22.21 3.47 -7.57
CA LYS A 361 23.43 2.82 -8.11
C LYS A 361 24.69 3.63 -7.92
N ILE A 362 24.57 4.91 -7.57
CA ILE A 362 25.72 5.80 -7.39
C ILE A 362 26.34 5.54 -6.02
N GLU A 363 27.61 5.11 -6.02
CA GLU A 363 28.34 4.85 -4.78
C GLU A 363 28.53 6.13 -3.95
N GLY A 364 28.57 5.99 -2.65
CA GLY A 364 28.81 7.09 -1.72
C GLY A 364 27.55 7.85 -1.32
N ILE A 365 26.38 7.49 -1.81
CA ILE A 365 25.11 8.07 -1.39
C ILE A 365 24.43 7.14 -0.37
N SER A 366 24.18 7.62 0.85
CA SER A 366 23.39 6.92 1.87
C SER A 366 21.90 7.13 1.66
N GLN A 367 21.50 8.39 1.48
CA GLN A 367 20.13 8.78 1.18
C GLN A 367 20.11 9.90 0.15
N PHE A 368 19.02 9.99 -0.60
CA PHE A 368 18.77 11.12 -1.51
C PHE A 368 17.30 11.50 -1.56
N LYS A 369 17.05 12.73 -1.97
CA LYS A 369 15.72 13.24 -2.33
C LYS A 369 15.86 14.15 -3.55
N LEU A 370 15.13 13.81 -4.62
CA LEU A 370 15.03 14.62 -5.82
C LEU A 370 13.65 15.28 -5.85
N VAL A 371 13.64 16.59 -5.99
CA VAL A 371 12.41 17.40 -6.11
C VAL A 371 12.42 18.12 -7.45
N GLN A 372 11.42 17.85 -8.27
CA GLN A 372 11.13 18.72 -9.41
C GLN A 372 10.37 19.94 -8.93
N GLU A 373 11.02 21.08 -8.81
CA GLU A 373 10.43 22.34 -8.34
C GLU A 373 9.52 22.98 -9.40
N ASN A 374 9.96 22.94 -10.64
CA ASN A 374 9.20 23.33 -11.83
C ASN A 374 9.68 22.53 -13.03
N ILE A 375 9.11 22.76 -14.21
CA ILE A 375 9.35 21.98 -15.42
C ILE A 375 10.85 21.83 -15.79
N ASN A 376 11.67 22.82 -15.43
CA ASN A 376 13.08 22.90 -15.80
C ASN A 376 14.06 22.86 -14.61
N VAL A 377 13.58 22.77 -13.35
CA VAL A 377 14.43 22.87 -12.16
C VAL A 377 14.25 21.66 -11.27
N PHE A 378 15.37 21.04 -10.96
CA PHE A 378 15.48 19.88 -10.09
C PHE A 378 16.45 20.17 -8.94
N ASP A 379 15.99 19.97 -7.72
CA ASP A 379 16.78 20.04 -6.50
C ASP A 379 17.04 18.64 -5.96
N VAL A 380 18.30 18.26 -5.79
CA VAL A 380 18.73 16.97 -5.26
C VAL A 380 19.40 17.20 -3.91
N GLN A 381 18.87 16.60 -2.88
CA GLN A 381 19.48 16.52 -1.57
C GLN A 381 20.16 15.16 -1.43
N ILE A 382 21.37 15.12 -0.91
CA ILE A 382 22.19 13.91 -0.73
C ILE A 382 22.72 13.85 0.70
N VAL A 383 22.54 12.72 1.36
CA VAL A 383 23.24 12.35 2.59
C VAL A 383 24.45 11.51 2.20
N LYS A 384 25.63 11.90 2.68
CA LYS A 384 26.87 11.21 2.40
C LYS A 384 26.87 9.78 2.97
N GLY A 385 27.27 8.81 2.17
CA GLY A 385 27.57 7.43 2.59
C GLY A 385 29.08 7.20 2.78
N GLN A 386 29.47 5.98 3.13
CA GLN A 386 30.86 5.61 3.47
C GLN A 386 31.88 5.93 2.37
N ASN A 387 31.52 5.75 1.11
CA ASN A 387 32.44 5.94 -0.04
C ASN A 387 32.18 7.25 -0.79
N PHE A 388 31.62 8.26 -0.13
CA PHE A 388 31.34 9.54 -0.77
C PHE A 388 32.64 10.25 -1.19
N LYS A 389 32.66 10.70 -2.43
CA LYS A 389 33.74 11.51 -3.02
C LYS A 389 33.12 12.78 -3.61
N GLU A 390 33.92 13.82 -3.83
CA GLU A 390 33.43 15.01 -4.51
C GLU A 390 32.96 14.72 -5.93
N THR A 391 33.56 13.73 -6.59
CA THR A 391 33.13 13.24 -7.91
C THR A 391 31.73 12.64 -7.90
N THR A 392 31.21 12.17 -6.75
CA THR A 392 29.83 11.65 -6.62
C THR A 392 28.78 12.68 -7.02
N ILE A 393 29.01 13.96 -6.73
CA ILE A 393 28.10 15.03 -7.13
C ILE A 393 28.03 15.14 -8.66
N GLU A 394 29.16 15.08 -9.34
CA GLU A 394 29.21 15.14 -10.80
C GLU A 394 28.63 13.87 -11.45
N GLU A 395 28.79 12.71 -10.81
CA GLU A 395 28.15 11.46 -11.22
C GLU A 395 26.62 11.56 -11.16
N VAL A 396 26.06 12.12 -10.06
CA VAL A 396 24.63 12.38 -9.93
C VAL A 396 24.14 13.32 -11.04
N LYS A 397 24.83 14.42 -11.27
CA LYS A 397 24.46 15.37 -12.33
C LYS A 397 24.52 14.72 -13.72
N ARG A 398 25.57 13.92 -13.98
CA ARG A 398 25.74 13.21 -15.25
C ARG A 398 24.59 12.20 -15.46
N ALA A 399 24.33 11.35 -14.48
CA ALA A 399 23.27 10.35 -14.56
C ALA A 399 21.87 11.00 -14.78
N LEU A 400 21.59 12.10 -14.09
CA LEU A 400 20.36 12.85 -14.29
C LEU A 400 20.29 13.48 -15.70
N ARG A 401 21.40 14.01 -16.24
CA ARG A 401 21.45 14.58 -17.59
C ARG A 401 21.25 13.57 -18.71
N GLU A 402 21.46 12.28 -18.46
CA GLU A 402 21.15 11.20 -19.43
C GLU A 402 19.64 10.97 -19.58
N ILE A 403 18.86 11.29 -18.55
CA ILE A 403 17.42 11.05 -18.52
C ILE A 403 16.63 12.33 -18.71
N LEU A 404 17.08 13.43 -18.08
CA LEU A 404 16.44 14.73 -18.14
C LEU A 404 16.82 15.49 -19.41
N ASP A 405 15.99 16.44 -19.83
CA ASP A 405 16.28 17.29 -20.99
C ASP A 405 17.50 18.17 -20.74
N ARG A 406 18.30 18.44 -21.80
CA ARG A 406 19.57 19.18 -21.69
C ARG A 406 19.44 20.59 -21.10
N LYS A 407 18.28 21.22 -21.18
CA LYS A 407 18.01 22.59 -20.67
C LYS A 407 17.60 22.58 -19.19
N THR A 408 17.56 21.43 -18.51
CA THR A 408 17.17 21.35 -17.10
C THR A 408 18.31 21.82 -16.20
N ARG A 409 17.94 22.61 -15.19
CA ARG A 409 18.83 23.01 -14.11
C ARG A 409 18.80 21.99 -12.98
N ILE A 410 19.94 21.44 -12.60
CA ILE A 410 20.09 20.46 -11.55
C ILE A 410 20.94 21.07 -10.44
N ASN A 411 20.32 21.32 -9.29
CA ASN A 411 21.01 21.77 -8.08
C ASN A 411 21.25 20.55 -7.20
N VAL A 412 22.48 20.34 -6.71
CA VAL A 412 22.79 19.22 -5.81
C VAL A 412 23.32 19.80 -4.49
N ASN A 413 22.66 19.48 -3.40
CA ASN A 413 22.95 19.93 -2.05
C ASN A 413 23.29 18.74 -1.15
N ILE A 414 24.36 18.87 -0.37
CA ILE A 414 24.69 17.90 0.68
C ILE A 414 23.96 18.34 1.94
N VAL A 415 23.27 17.38 2.57
CA VAL A 415 22.54 17.57 3.82
C VAL A 415 22.98 16.52 4.84
N SER A 416 22.82 16.81 6.13
CA SER A 416 23.11 15.86 7.21
C SER A 416 22.09 14.73 7.28
N GLU A 417 20.81 15.05 6.97
CA GLU A 417 19.70 14.10 7.01
C GLU A 417 18.61 14.48 6.02
N ILE A 418 17.81 13.51 5.62
CA ILE A 418 16.57 13.71 4.87
C ILE A 418 15.41 13.26 5.76
N PRO A 419 14.59 14.19 6.28
CA PRO A 419 13.54 13.86 7.21
C PRO A 419 12.45 13.01 6.54
N ARG A 420 11.90 12.07 7.30
CA ARG A 420 10.70 11.32 6.90
C ARG A 420 9.49 12.25 6.89
N GLU A 421 8.52 11.96 6.05
CA GLU A 421 7.21 12.63 6.13
C GLU A 421 6.53 12.33 7.47
N LYS A 422 5.52 13.12 7.83
CA LYS A 422 4.69 12.90 9.04
C LYS A 422 4.07 11.50 9.09
N SER A 423 3.94 10.84 7.95
CA SER A 423 3.45 9.46 7.80
C SER A 423 4.54 8.39 8.01
N GLY A 424 5.76 8.78 8.36
CA GLY A 424 6.91 7.89 8.47
C GLY A 424 7.50 7.45 7.12
N LYS A 425 6.87 7.79 5.99
CA LYS A 425 7.31 7.39 4.66
C LYS A 425 8.49 8.22 4.17
N VAL A 426 9.36 7.57 3.40
CA VAL A 426 10.37 8.24 2.59
C VAL A 426 9.85 8.37 1.16
N ARG A 427 9.90 9.59 0.60
CA ARG A 427 9.61 9.86 -0.81
C ARG A 427 10.87 10.40 -1.46
N PRO A 428 11.66 9.52 -2.09
CA PRO A 428 12.94 9.91 -2.67
C PRO A 428 12.79 10.77 -3.93
N ILE A 429 11.66 10.65 -4.63
CA ILE A 429 11.34 11.44 -5.84
C ILE A 429 10.01 12.14 -5.61
N VAL A 430 9.97 13.44 -5.86
CA VAL A 430 8.78 14.29 -5.71
C VAL A 430 8.68 15.24 -6.89
N SER A 431 7.52 15.36 -7.51
CA SER A 431 7.23 16.40 -8.50
C SER A 431 6.24 17.42 -7.95
N LYS A 432 6.51 18.71 -8.16
CA LYS A 432 5.56 19.81 -7.94
C LYS A 432 4.85 20.21 -9.24
N VAL A 433 5.23 19.59 -10.36
CA VAL A 433 4.65 19.82 -11.68
C VAL A 433 3.45 18.88 -11.87
N PRO A 434 2.28 19.38 -12.28
CA PRO A 434 1.14 18.53 -12.60
C PRO A 434 1.45 17.57 -13.74
N VAL A 435 1.02 16.32 -13.61
CA VAL A 435 1.15 15.30 -14.65
C VAL A 435 -0.22 15.09 -15.30
N ASN A 436 -0.27 15.19 -16.61
CA ASN A 436 -1.43 14.79 -17.43
C ASN A 436 -1.08 13.44 -18.08
N LEU A 437 -1.53 12.34 -17.44
CA LEU A 437 -1.40 10.95 -17.91
C LEU A 437 -2.58 10.54 -18.76
#